data_2e713521dd8c660dead9dd59f326434e
#
_entry.id   2e713521dd8c660dead9dd59f326434e
#
_cell.length_a   1.000
_cell.length_b   1.000
_cell.length_c   1.000
_cell.angle_alpha   90.00
_cell.angle_beta   90.00
_cell.angle_gamma   90.00
#
_symmetry.space_group_name_H-M   'P 1'
#
loop_
_entity.id
_entity.type
_entity.pdbx_description
1 polymer ?
#
loop_
_entity_poly.entity_id
_entity_poly.type
_entity_poly.pdbx_seq_one_letter_code
_entity_poly.pdbx_strand_id
1 'polypeptide(L)'
;MITSPRNETLKLVRKLHSRRWRDKLGLFVAEGEDLVDAALEAGVEPVELLVAGETVAPELLAQVSTLPHPARVIGVFRRADLPVSEQRPVALSLWRVGDPGNVGTLIRTADAFGASVELSAGCADPTGPKALRASAGAVFRVPLGEAAGQRIGLVAHGGKPLGELEFVDAAIFVVGAEREGLPEEVLARCDVVATIPTAGPAESLNVAAAGAIALYEWNRRRSD
;
A
#
# COMPACT_ATOMS: atom_id res chain seq x y z
N MET A 1 -24.31 6.47 22.65
CA MET A 1 -23.11 7.34 22.56
C MET A 1 -22.11 6.95 23.63
N ILE A 2 -20.85 6.71 23.23
CA ILE A 2 -19.74 6.40 24.15
C ILE A 2 -19.31 7.68 24.87
N THR A 3 -19.38 7.67 26.21
CA THR A 3 -19.01 8.81 27.08
C THR A 3 -17.92 8.45 28.10
N SER A 4 -17.49 7.18 28.14
CA SER A 4 -16.45 6.73 29.06
C SER A 4 -15.12 6.49 28.33
N PRO A 5 -13.99 7.07 28.78
CA PRO A 5 -12.67 6.82 28.21
C PRO A 5 -12.18 5.36 28.41
N ARG A 6 -12.87 4.59 29.29
CA ARG A 6 -12.58 3.19 29.57
C ARG A 6 -13.36 2.23 28.67
N ASN A 7 -14.12 2.73 27.68
CA ASN A 7 -14.86 1.91 26.73
C ASN A 7 -13.92 0.95 25.96
N GLU A 8 -14.39 -0.27 25.71
CA GLU A 8 -13.56 -1.33 25.07
C GLU A 8 -13.23 -1.00 23.62
N THR A 9 -14.13 -0.35 22.87
CA THR A 9 -13.86 0.07 21.48
C THR A 9 -12.74 1.12 21.42
N LEU A 10 -12.73 2.11 22.35
CA LEU A 10 -11.64 3.09 22.43
C LEU A 10 -10.29 2.43 22.82
N LYS A 11 -10.33 1.43 23.71
CA LYS A 11 -9.13 0.64 24.02
C LYS A 11 -8.65 -0.17 22.82
N LEU A 12 -9.56 -0.73 22.03
CA LEU A 12 -9.24 -1.45 20.80
C LEU A 12 -8.56 -0.53 19.80
N VAL A 13 -9.13 0.65 19.51
CA VAL A 13 -8.53 1.64 18.61
C VAL A 13 -7.09 1.97 19.03
N ARG A 14 -6.86 2.28 20.32
CA ARG A 14 -5.48 2.54 20.83
C ARG A 14 -4.53 1.37 20.61
N LYS A 15 -4.96 0.12 20.82
CA LYS A 15 -4.15 -1.08 20.58
C LYS A 15 -3.77 -1.21 19.11
N LEU A 16 -4.71 -0.93 18.19
CA LEU A 16 -4.52 -1.10 16.76
C LEU A 16 -3.55 -0.10 16.13
N HIS A 17 -3.15 0.96 16.83
CA HIS A 17 -2.04 1.81 16.38
C HIS A 17 -0.70 1.05 16.36
N SER A 18 -0.56 -0.03 17.13
CA SER A 18 0.61 -0.90 17.13
C SER A 18 0.47 -2.04 16.12
N ARG A 19 1.51 -2.24 15.28
CA ARG A 19 1.58 -3.35 14.31
C ARG A 19 1.33 -4.70 15.00
N ARG A 20 1.95 -4.93 16.16
CA ARG A 20 1.79 -6.17 16.94
C ARG A 20 0.32 -6.52 17.19
N TRP A 21 -0.50 -5.52 17.51
CA TRP A 21 -1.92 -5.77 17.80
C TRP A 21 -2.74 -5.93 16.52
N ARG A 22 -2.39 -5.22 15.43
CA ARG A 22 -3.03 -5.45 14.13
C ARG A 22 -2.78 -6.86 13.63
N ASP A 23 -1.52 -7.34 13.75
CA ASP A 23 -1.15 -8.71 13.36
C ASP A 23 -1.87 -9.77 14.22
N LYS A 24 -1.95 -9.52 15.54
CA LYS A 24 -2.60 -10.44 16.47
C LYS A 24 -4.11 -10.55 16.29
N LEU A 25 -4.77 -9.43 16.00
CA LEU A 25 -6.24 -9.35 15.94
C LEU A 25 -6.79 -9.43 14.51
N GLY A 26 -5.96 -9.30 13.49
CA GLY A 26 -6.38 -9.20 12.09
C GLY A 26 -7.23 -7.97 11.80
N LEU A 27 -7.13 -6.93 12.66
CA LEU A 27 -7.88 -5.69 12.57
C LEU A 27 -6.97 -4.51 12.35
N PHE A 28 -7.49 -3.43 11.76
CA PHE A 28 -6.80 -2.15 11.62
C PHE A 28 -7.75 -0.97 11.72
N VAL A 29 -7.20 0.23 11.85
CA VAL A 29 -7.95 1.48 12.01
C VAL A 29 -7.74 2.36 10.79
N ALA A 30 -8.82 2.85 10.20
CA ALA A 30 -8.83 3.95 9.25
C ALA A 30 -9.41 5.20 9.92
N GLU A 31 -8.67 6.30 9.85
CA GLU A 31 -9.04 7.59 10.46
C GLU A 31 -9.34 8.63 9.40
N GLY A 32 -10.47 9.28 9.51
CA GLY A 32 -10.94 10.34 8.61
C GLY A 32 -11.97 9.88 7.60
N GLU A 33 -12.80 10.82 7.16
CA GLU A 33 -13.90 10.59 6.23
C GLU A 33 -13.40 9.96 4.94
N ASP A 34 -12.34 10.50 4.32
CA ASP A 34 -11.82 10.01 3.03
C ASP A 34 -11.48 8.51 3.04
N LEU A 35 -10.88 8.00 4.15
CA LEU A 35 -10.50 6.60 4.25
C LEU A 35 -11.70 5.70 4.58
N VAL A 36 -12.60 6.17 5.42
CA VAL A 36 -13.80 5.40 5.79
C VAL A 36 -14.75 5.33 4.60
N ASP A 37 -14.96 6.43 3.90
CA ASP A 37 -15.80 6.47 2.70
C ASP A 37 -15.22 5.58 1.60
N ALA A 38 -13.91 5.63 1.37
CA ALA A 38 -13.25 4.74 0.40
C ALA A 38 -13.41 3.25 0.74
N ALA A 39 -13.45 2.89 2.02
CA ALA A 39 -13.73 1.52 2.46
C ALA A 39 -15.17 1.12 2.14
N LEU A 40 -16.14 1.97 2.50
CA LEU A 40 -17.56 1.74 2.26
C LEU A 40 -17.89 1.66 0.76
N GLU A 41 -17.32 2.56 -0.05
CA GLU A 41 -17.44 2.54 -1.52
C GLU A 41 -16.88 1.25 -2.13
N ALA A 42 -15.81 0.69 -1.53
CA ALA A 42 -15.24 -0.60 -1.93
C ALA A 42 -16.03 -1.81 -1.38
N GLY A 43 -17.12 -1.58 -0.64
CA GLY A 43 -17.92 -2.65 -0.03
C GLY A 43 -17.29 -3.30 1.20
N VAL A 44 -16.29 -2.63 1.82
CA VAL A 44 -15.63 -3.12 3.04
C VAL A 44 -16.30 -2.52 4.26
N GLU A 45 -17.06 -3.34 4.97
CA GLU A 45 -17.83 -2.91 6.14
C GLU A 45 -16.98 -2.82 7.41
N PRO A 46 -17.12 -1.73 8.20
CA PRO A 46 -16.41 -1.62 9.46
C PRO A 46 -16.98 -2.57 10.53
N VAL A 47 -16.10 -3.16 11.35
CA VAL A 47 -16.49 -3.89 12.58
C VAL A 47 -17.05 -2.93 13.62
N GLU A 48 -16.44 -1.75 13.68
CA GLU A 48 -16.83 -0.64 14.56
C GLU A 48 -16.71 0.67 13.80
N LEU A 49 -17.70 1.55 13.94
CA LEU A 49 -17.71 2.89 13.37
C LEU A 49 -17.93 3.92 14.47
N LEU A 50 -16.92 4.75 14.69
CA LEU A 50 -16.96 5.83 15.68
C LEU A 50 -17.14 7.17 14.96
N VAL A 51 -18.27 7.84 15.23
CA VAL A 51 -18.62 9.16 14.66
C VAL A 51 -18.75 10.15 15.80
N ALA A 52 -17.97 11.25 15.73
CA ALA A 52 -17.96 12.28 16.75
C ALA A 52 -19.33 12.94 16.90
N GLY A 53 -19.84 12.99 18.12
CA GLY A 53 -21.17 13.58 18.44
C GLY A 53 -22.34 12.66 18.17
N GLU A 54 -22.14 11.51 17.53
CA GLU A 54 -23.20 10.53 17.26
C GLU A 54 -22.99 9.24 18.07
N THR A 55 -21.92 8.49 17.79
CA THR A 55 -21.62 7.23 18.47
C THR A 55 -20.66 7.41 19.65
N VAL A 56 -19.82 8.45 19.61
CA VAL A 56 -18.80 8.76 20.62
C VAL A 56 -18.70 10.26 20.88
N ALA A 57 -18.41 10.63 22.14
CA ALA A 57 -18.14 12.03 22.52
C ALA A 57 -16.89 12.55 21.77
N PRO A 58 -16.94 13.74 21.12
CA PRO A 58 -15.86 14.26 20.28
C PRO A 58 -14.49 14.28 20.95
N GLU A 59 -14.44 14.67 22.21
CA GLU A 59 -13.22 14.72 23.02
C GLU A 59 -12.59 13.34 23.26
N LEU A 60 -13.39 12.27 23.29
CA LEU A 60 -12.88 10.91 23.43
C LEU A 60 -12.34 10.39 22.09
N LEU A 61 -12.99 10.74 20.98
CA LEU A 61 -12.47 10.40 19.65
C LEU A 61 -11.13 11.07 19.40
N ALA A 62 -11.01 12.36 19.77
CA ALA A 62 -9.77 13.13 19.69
C ALA A 62 -8.61 12.48 20.48
N GLN A 63 -8.89 11.87 21.64
CA GLN A 63 -7.88 11.20 22.48
C GLN A 63 -7.34 9.90 21.85
N VAL A 64 -8.03 9.31 20.90
CA VAL A 64 -7.62 8.05 20.24
C VAL A 64 -7.18 8.24 18.81
N SER A 65 -7.37 9.43 18.23
CA SER A 65 -6.89 9.78 16.90
C SER A 65 -5.37 9.99 16.89
N THR A 66 -4.71 9.59 15.79
CA THR A 66 -3.29 9.83 15.53
C THR A 66 -3.05 11.03 14.61
N LEU A 67 -4.13 11.69 14.17
CA LEU A 67 -4.05 12.84 13.28
C LEU A 67 -3.74 14.12 14.05
N PRO A 68 -3.00 15.07 13.46
CA PRO A 68 -2.76 16.39 14.07
C PRO A 68 -4.08 17.16 14.35
N HIS A 69 -5.03 17.02 13.45
CA HIS A 69 -6.41 17.45 13.65
C HIS A 69 -7.28 16.21 13.81
N PRO A 70 -7.94 16.02 14.96
CA PRO A 70 -8.71 14.81 15.24
C PRO A 70 -9.75 14.52 14.16
N ALA A 71 -9.81 13.27 13.72
CA ALA A 71 -10.80 12.82 12.78
C ALA A 71 -12.22 12.93 13.38
N ARG A 72 -13.21 13.21 12.54
CA ARG A 72 -14.62 13.14 12.93
C ARG A 72 -15.17 11.72 12.88
N VAL A 73 -14.50 10.85 12.14
CA VAL A 73 -14.87 9.45 12.00
C VAL A 73 -13.63 8.56 12.08
N ILE A 74 -13.78 7.41 12.75
CA ILE A 74 -12.78 6.34 12.81
C ILE A 74 -13.51 5.01 12.58
N GLY A 75 -13.06 4.25 11.58
CA GLY A 75 -13.51 2.89 11.30
C GLY A 75 -12.50 1.85 11.75
N VAL A 76 -12.97 0.74 12.31
CA VAL A 76 -12.17 -0.47 12.55
C VAL A 76 -12.57 -1.53 11.53
N PHE A 77 -11.60 -2.04 10.76
CA PHE A 77 -11.83 -2.97 9.66
C PHE A 77 -11.05 -4.27 9.85
N ARG A 78 -11.50 -5.37 9.19
CA ARG A 78 -10.76 -6.63 9.14
C ARG A 78 -9.79 -6.64 7.97
N ARG A 79 -8.57 -7.12 8.20
CA ARG A 79 -7.62 -7.35 7.11
C ARG A 79 -8.10 -8.42 6.13
N ALA A 80 -8.86 -9.40 6.63
CA ALA A 80 -9.41 -10.47 5.80
C ALA A 80 -10.42 -9.98 4.75
N ASP A 81 -10.98 -8.79 4.93
CA ASP A 81 -11.96 -8.20 4.02
C ASP A 81 -11.27 -7.36 2.91
N LEU A 82 -9.94 -7.19 2.97
CA LEU A 82 -9.17 -6.55 1.91
C LEU A 82 -9.04 -7.48 0.69
N PRO A 83 -8.99 -6.93 -0.54
CA PRO A 83 -8.83 -7.73 -1.74
C PRO A 83 -7.45 -8.40 -1.79
N VAL A 84 -7.39 -9.72 -2.04
CA VAL A 84 -6.13 -10.50 -2.01
C VAL A 84 -5.89 -11.37 -3.24
N SER A 85 -6.89 -11.66 -4.07
CA SER A 85 -6.81 -12.75 -5.07
C SER A 85 -7.34 -12.41 -6.45
N GLU A 86 -7.35 -11.15 -6.84
CA GLU A 86 -7.71 -10.79 -8.21
C GLU A 86 -6.45 -10.73 -9.09
N GLN A 87 -6.39 -11.55 -10.13
CA GLN A 87 -5.29 -11.47 -11.09
C GLN A 87 -5.42 -10.23 -11.97
N ARG A 88 -4.41 -9.39 -11.93
CA ARG A 88 -4.27 -8.22 -12.78
C ARG A 88 -3.16 -8.46 -13.82
N PRO A 89 -3.27 -7.86 -15.02
CA PRO A 89 -2.25 -8.05 -16.06
C PRO A 89 -0.90 -7.40 -15.69
N VAL A 90 -0.89 -6.56 -14.66
CA VAL A 90 0.34 -5.96 -14.14
C VAL A 90 0.34 -5.92 -12.63
N ALA A 91 1.52 -6.07 -12.04
CA ALA A 91 1.71 -6.00 -10.60
C ALA A 91 2.99 -5.24 -10.23
N LEU A 92 3.02 -4.71 -9.01
CA LEU A 92 4.24 -4.29 -8.30
C LEU A 92 4.58 -5.34 -7.24
N SER A 93 5.79 -5.87 -7.26
CA SER A 93 6.31 -6.71 -6.19
C SER A 93 7.31 -5.92 -5.36
N LEU A 94 6.97 -5.68 -4.10
CA LEU A 94 7.75 -4.86 -3.18
C LEU A 94 8.67 -5.73 -2.35
N TRP A 95 9.98 -5.60 -2.56
CA TRP A 95 10.98 -6.33 -1.79
C TRP A 95 11.51 -5.46 -0.65
N ARG A 96 11.05 -5.77 0.59
CA ARG A 96 11.51 -5.12 1.84
C ARG A 96 11.43 -3.60 1.84
N VAL A 97 10.45 -3.03 1.14
CA VAL A 97 10.19 -1.57 1.15
C VAL A 97 9.76 -1.16 2.55
N GLY A 98 10.66 -0.51 3.28
CA GLY A 98 10.53 -0.26 4.72
C GLY A 98 9.78 1.03 5.08
N ASP A 99 9.73 2.03 4.19
CA ASP A 99 8.98 3.27 4.46
C ASP A 99 7.48 3.08 4.17
N PRO A 100 6.61 3.28 5.18
CA PRO A 100 5.16 3.12 4.99
C PRO A 100 4.55 4.17 4.04
N GLY A 101 5.20 5.31 3.84
CA GLY A 101 4.79 6.31 2.84
C GLY A 101 5.01 5.78 1.42
N ASN A 102 6.16 5.15 1.15
CA ASN A 102 6.44 4.54 -0.14
C ASN A 102 5.50 3.36 -0.41
N VAL A 103 5.27 2.48 0.58
CA VAL A 103 4.30 1.38 0.44
C VAL A 103 2.91 1.91 0.09
N GLY A 104 2.40 2.90 0.83
CA GLY A 104 1.09 3.49 0.56
C GLY A 104 1.03 4.17 -0.82
N THR A 105 2.08 4.90 -1.21
CA THR A 105 2.17 5.56 -2.53
C THR A 105 2.19 4.54 -3.67
N LEU A 106 2.92 3.42 -3.51
CA LEU A 106 2.94 2.34 -4.51
C LEU A 106 1.57 1.66 -4.65
N ILE A 107 0.85 1.43 -3.54
CA ILE A 107 -0.52 0.92 -3.57
C ILE A 107 -1.45 1.91 -4.30
N ARG A 108 -1.35 3.21 -4.01
CA ARG A 108 -2.13 4.24 -4.71
C ARG A 108 -1.80 4.30 -6.20
N THR A 109 -0.55 4.15 -6.55
CA THR A 109 -0.12 4.10 -7.95
C THR A 109 -0.65 2.85 -8.65
N ALA A 110 -0.61 1.69 -7.97
CA ALA A 110 -1.19 0.46 -8.47
C ALA A 110 -2.70 0.59 -8.75
N ASP A 111 -3.44 1.25 -7.87
CA ASP A 111 -4.86 1.56 -8.08
C ASP A 111 -5.09 2.36 -9.36
N ALA A 112 -4.31 3.42 -9.58
CA ALA A 112 -4.43 4.29 -10.75
C ALA A 112 -4.15 3.57 -12.08
N PHE A 113 -3.32 2.53 -12.08
CA PHE A 113 -2.95 1.75 -13.27
C PHE A 113 -3.62 0.36 -13.34
N GLY A 114 -4.58 0.07 -12.45
CA GLY A 114 -5.26 -1.23 -12.42
C GLY A 114 -4.32 -2.40 -12.10
N ALA A 115 -3.27 -2.15 -11.33
CA ALA A 115 -2.28 -3.16 -10.93
C ALA A 115 -2.63 -3.81 -9.59
N SER A 116 -2.05 -4.99 -9.32
CA SER A 116 -1.98 -5.60 -8.01
C SER A 116 -0.65 -5.32 -7.31
N VAL A 117 -0.53 -5.65 -6.02
CA VAL A 117 0.69 -5.45 -5.25
C VAL A 117 1.03 -6.70 -4.44
N GLU A 118 2.25 -7.21 -4.61
CA GLU A 118 2.86 -8.21 -3.73
C GLU A 118 3.74 -7.51 -2.68
N LEU A 119 3.69 -7.98 -1.44
CA LEU A 119 4.53 -7.48 -0.36
C LEU A 119 5.37 -8.61 0.23
N SER A 120 6.69 -8.51 0.11
CA SER A 120 7.58 -9.46 0.79
C SER A 120 7.59 -9.26 2.30
N ALA A 121 8.04 -10.27 3.03
CA ALA A 121 8.39 -10.10 4.45
C ALA A 121 9.42 -8.97 4.62
N GLY A 122 9.21 -8.09 5.59
CA GLY A 122 10.05 -6.91 5.83
C GLY A 122 9.52 -5.61 5.22
N CYS A 123 8.48 -5.65 4.39
CA CYS A 123 7.78 -4.44 3.99
C CYS A 123 7.07 -3.76 5.17
N ALA A 124 6.89 -2.45 5.07
CA ALA A 124 6.02 -1.73 5.98
C ALA A 124 4.59 -2.29 5.87
N ASP A 125 3.87 -2.25 6.99
CA ASP A 125 2.50 -2.73 7.06
C ASP A 125 1.56 -1.81 6.24
N PRO A 126 0.89 -2.31 5.17
CA PRO A 126 -0.01 -1.51 4.34
C PRO A 126 -1.23 -0.99 5.11
N THR A 127 -1.60 -1.65 6.22
CA THR A 127 -2.69 -1.24 7.10
C THR A 127 -2.23 -0.36 8.28
N GLY A 128 -0.95 0.05 8.29
CA GLY A 128 -0.44 1.02 9.26
C GLY A 128 -0.93 2.44 8.96
N PRO A 129 -1.11 3.30 9.98
CA PRO A 129 -1.71 4.64 9.79
C PRO A 129 -1.04 5.51 8.72
N LYS A 130 0.30 5.47 8.63
CA LYS A 130 1.05 6.24 7.63
C LYS A 130 0.85 5.69 6.22
N ALA A 131 0.83 4.35 6.06
CA ALA A 131 0.62 3.71 4.76
C ALA A 131 -0.83 3.91 4.26
N LEU A 132 -1.82 3.78 5.16
CA LEU A 132 -3.23 4.04 4.84
C LEU A 132 -3.43 5.46 4.32
N ARG A 133 -2.90 6.47 5.01
CA ARG A 133 -2.99 7.85 4.53
C ARG A 133 -2.31 8.06 3.18
N ALA A 134 -1.12 7.49 2.99
CA ALA A 134 -0.40 7.60 1.71
C ALA A 134 -1.11 6.87 0.57
N SER A 135 -1.85 5.80 0.87
CA SER A 135 -2.64 5.07 -0.12
C SER A 135 -3.93 5.79 -0.53
N ALA A 136 -4.38 6.78 0.24
CA ALA A 136 -5.63 7.51 -0.02
C ALA A 136 -6.82 6.57 -0.31
N GLY A 137 -6.97 5.50 0.48
CA GLY A 137 -8.05 4.53 0.33
C GLY A 137 -7.83 3.44 -0.73
N ALA A 138 -6.76 3.51 -1.54
CA ALA A 138 -6.47 2.50 -2.56
C ALA A 138 -6.28 1.09 -1.98
N VAL A 139 -5.87 0.96 -0.72
CA VAL A 139 -5.72 -0.32 -0.03
C VAL A 139 -7.02 -1.15 -0.01
N PHE A 140 -8.17 -0.51 -0.08
CA PHE A 140 -9.47 -1.18 -0.10
C PHE A 140 -9.88 -1.70 -1.49
N ARG A 141 -9.15 -1.33 -2.56
CA ARG A 141 -9.46 -1.68 -3.95
C ARG A 141 -8.36 -2.48 -4.64
N VAL A 142 -7.11 -2.31 -4.21
CA VAL A 142 -5.95 -2.96 -4.82
C VAL A 142 -5.76 -4.35 -4.23
N PRO A 143 -5.71 -5.42 -5.06
CA PRO A 143 -5.40 -6.76 -4.58
C PRO A 143 -3.98 -6.81 -3.99
N LEU A 144 -3.89 -7.23 -2.73
CA LEU A 144 -2.63 -7.38 -1.99
C LEU A 144 -2.28 -8.87 -1.85
N GLY A 145 -1.70 -9.47 -2.90
CA GLY A 145 -1.42 -10.90 -2.94
C GLY A 145 -0.43 -11.28 -4.01
N GLU A 146 -0.22 -12.59 -4.18
CA GLU A 146 0.67 -13.12 -5.19
C GLU A 146 0.17 -12.81 -6.60
N ALA A 147 1.09 -12.43 -7.49
CA ALA A 147 0.83 -12.17 -8.89
C ALA A 147 1.56 -13.18 -9.78
N ALA A 148 1.01 -13.38 -10.99
CA ALA A 148 1.62 -14.23 -12.01
C ALA A 148 1.99 -13.40 -13.25
N GLY A 149 3.15 -13.61 -13.81
CA GLY A 149 3.64 -12.90 -15.00
C GLY A 149 5.16 -12.84 -15.07
N GLN A 150 5.67 -12.20 -16.11
CA GLN A 150 7.10 -11.96 -16.29
C GLN A 150 7.63 -11.06 -15.17
N ARG A 151 8.62 -11.55 -14.43
CA ARG A 151 9.25 -10.78 -13.36
C ARG A 151 10.36 -9.90 -13.90
N ILE A 152 10.22 -8.60 -13.73
CA ILE A 152 11.13 -7.55 -14.19
C ILE A 152 11.73 -6.85 -12.97
N GLY A 153 12.99 -7.16 -12.65
CA GLY A 153 13.71 -6.54 -11.55
C GLY A 153 14.16 -5.12 -11.91
N LEU A 154 13.70 -4.10 -11.19
CA LEU A 154 14.12 -2.73 -11.40
C LEU A 154 15.37 -2.41 -10.59
N VAL A 155 16.44 -2.03 -11.29
CA VAL A 155 17.72 -1.63 -10.72
C VAL A 155 18.11 -0.21 -11.14
N ALA A 156 18.93 0.46 -10.34
CA ALA A 156 19.38 1.80 -10.66
C ALA A 156 20.30 1.82 -11.89
N HIS A 157 21.15 0.78 -12.05
CA HIS A 157 22.14 0.68 -13.12
C HIS A 157 22.28 -0.75 -13.61
N GLY A 158 22.78 -0.93 -14.85
CA GLY A 158 23.18 -2.23 -15.39
C GLY A 158 22.05 -3.11 -15.93
N GLY A 159 20.80 -2.63 -15.89
CA GLY A 159 19.69 -3.32 -16.53
C GLY A 159 19.45 -2.88 -17.97
N LYS A 160 18.63 -3.62 -18.72
CA LYS A 160 18.12 -3.18 -20.02
C LYS A 160 17.27 -1.93 -19.85
N PRO A 161 17.38 -0.90 -20.69
CA PRO A 161 16.51 0.27 -20.60
C PRO A 161 15.03 -0.13 -20.59
N LEU A 162 14.26 0.37 -19.62
CA LEU A 162 12.84 0.02 -19.47
C LEU A 162 12.05 0.28 -20.76
N GLY A 163 12.38 1.39 -21.46
CA GLY A 163 11.79 1.74 -22.73
C GLY A 163 12.12 0.79 -23.90
N GLU A 164 13.03 -0.15 -23.76
CA GLU A 164 13.43 -1.13 -24.80
C GLU A 164 12.96 -2.55 -24.49
N LEU A 165 12.23 -2.73 -23.37
CA LEU A 165 11.69 -4.05 -23.02
C LEU A 165 10.54 -4.44 -23.95
N GLU A 166 10.44 -5.69 -24.25
CA GLU A 166 9.25 -6.31 -24.81
C GLU A 166 8.46 -6.91 -23.64
N PHE A 167 7.24 -6.43 -23.44
CA PHE A 167 6.36 -6.95 -22.41
C PHE A 167 5.55 -8.12 -22.97
N VAL A 168 5.41 -9.17 -22.15
CA VAL A 168 4.46 -10.27 -22.39
C VAL A 168 3.09 -9.90 -21.80
N ASP A 169 2.10 -10.80 -21.92
CA ASP A 169 0.71 -10.53 -21.53
C ASP A 169 0.52 -10.11 -20.07
N ALA A 170 1.40 -10.56 -19.17
CA ALA A 170 1.38 -10.16 -17.76
C ALA A 170 2.80 -9.85 -17.25
N ALA A 171 2.96 -8.76 -16.50
CA ALA A 171 4.25 -8.33 -15.96
C ALA A 171 4.20 -8.00 -14.47
N ILE A 172 5.29 -8.29 -13.78
CA ILE A 172 5.50 -7.98 -12.36
C ILE A 172 6.78 -7.16 -12.24
N PHE A 173 6.64 -5.86 -11.91
CA PHE A 173 7.79 -5.02 -11.65
C PHE A 173 8.24 -5.19 -10.20
N VAL A 174 9.43 -5.76 -10.01
CA VAL A 174 10.02 -5.98 -8.70
C VAL A 174 10.85 -4.75 -8.31
N VAL A 175 10.48 -4.12 -7.21
CA VAL A 175 11.17 -2.94 -6.67
C VAL A 175 11.77 -3.26 -5.29
N GLY A 176 12.98 -2.81 -5.05
CA GLY A 176 13.74 -3.12 -3.84
C GLY A 176 13.65 -2.08 -2.74
N ALA A 177 14.24 -2.43 -1.58
CA ALA A 177 14.41 -1.53 -0.46
C ALA A 177 15.17 -0.26 -0.86
N GLU A 178 14.88 0.86 -0.20
CA GLU A 178 15.33 2.21 -0.58
C GLU A 178 16.87 2.39 -0.55
N ARG A 179 17.58 1.61 0.24
CA ARG A 179 19.04 1.72 0.36
C ARG A 179 19.80 0.56 -0.25
N GLU A 180 19.26 -0.66 -0.12
CA GLU A 180 19.92 -1.90 -0.52
C GLU A 180 19.54 -2.34 -1.94
N GLY A 181 18.43 -1.81 -2.46
CA GLY A 181 17.87 -2.23 -3.74
C GLY A 181 17.37 -3.67 -3.72
N LEU A 182 17.53 -4.38 -4.84
CA LEU A 182 17.22 -5.80 -4.97
C LEU A 182 18.52 -6.61 -4.79
N PRO A 183 18.55 -7.58 -3.87
CA PRO A 183 19.70 -8.46 -3.71
C PRO A 183 19.79 -9.45 -4.87
N GLU A 184 20.99 -10.00 -5.12
CA GLU A 184 21.28 -10.89 -6.23
C GLU A 184 20.35 -12.12 -6.26
N GLU A 185 20.02 -12.66 -5.11
CA GLU A 185 19.08 -13.80 -4.97
C GLU A 185 17.66 -13.51 -5.47
N VAL A 186 17.23 -12.24 -5.41
CA VAL A 186 15.94 -11.80 -5.95
C VAL A 186 16.05 -11.52 -7.44
N LEU A 187 17.14 -10.88 -7.87
CA LEU A 187 17.42 -10.65 -9.29
C LEU A 187 17.54 -11.94 -10.08
N ALA A 188 18.13 -12.98 -9.48
CA ALA A 188 18.23 -14.32 -10.09
C ALA A 188 16.86 -14.99 -10.34
N ARG A 189 15.81 -14.51 -9.70
CA ARG A 189 14.42 -14.97 -9.89
C ARG A 189 13.62 -14.10 -10.85
N CYS A 190 14.22 -13.04 -11.37
CA CYS A 190 13.62 -12.19 -12.38
C CYS A 190 13.95 -12.70 -13.77
N ASP A 191 12.99 -12.66 -14.68
CA ASP A 191 13.19 -13.04 -16.10
C ASP A 191 14.02 -11.99 -16.82
N VAL A 192 13.90 -10.73 -16.39
CA VAL A 192 14.61 -9.58 -16.97
C VAL A 192 15.01 -8.63 -15.85
N VAL A 193 16.19 -8.02 -15.99
CA VAL A 193 16.64 -6.90 -15.16
C VAL A 193 16.60 -5.63 -16.00
N ALA A 194 15.89 -4.62 -15.51
CA ALA A 194 15.68 -3.36 -16.20
C ALA A 194 16.14 -2.15 -15.40
N THR A 195 16.46 -1.09 -16.10
CA THR A 195 16.80 0.22 -15.53
C THR A 195 15.95 1.33 -16.15
N ILE A 196 15.62 2.34 -15.37
CA ILE A 196 15.00 3.57 -15.83
C ILE A 196 16.13 4.53 -16.17
N PRO A 197 16.38 4.86 -17.45
CA PRO A 197 17.44 5.79 -17.82
C PRO A 197 17.21 7.17 -17.21
N THR A 198 18.22 7.71 -16.54
CA THR A 198 18.23 9.06 -15.97
C THR A 198 19.32 9.90 -16.61
N ALA A 199 19.05 11.16 -16.88
CA ALA A 199 20.02 12.08 -17.50
C ALA A 199 20.86 12.87 -16.46
N GLY A 200 20.45 12.84 -15.20
CA GLY A 200 21.07 13.62 -14.12
C GLY A 200 22.09 12.82 -13.30
N PRO A 201 22.77 13.48 -12.36
CA PRO A 201 23.78 12.86 -11.50
C PRO A 201 23.18 12.01 -10.36
N ALA A 202 21.87 11.85 -10.29
CA ALA A 202 21.22 11.05 -9.24
C ALA A 202 21.58 9.57 -9.39
N GLU A 203 22.04 8.95 -8.31
CA GLU A 203 22.42 7.54 -8.29
C GLU A 203 21.23 6.60 -8.39
N SER A 204 20.04 7.04 -7.94
CA SER A 204 18.81 6.24 -7.98
C SER A 204 17.57 7.13 -7.88
N LEU A 205 16.42 6.58 -8.24
CA LEU A 205 15.10 7.18 -8.03
C LEU A 205 14.50 6.69 -6.71
N ASN A 206 13.61 7.51 -6.13
CA ASN A 206 12.73 7.05 -5.08
C ASN A 206 11.94 5.82 -5.56
N VAL A 207 11.77 4.80 -4.71
CA VAL A 207 11.14 3.53 -5.07
C VAL A 207 9.70 3.70 -5.57
N ALA A 208 8.94 4.64 -5.01
CA ALA A 208 7.58 4.91 -5.47
C ALA A 208 7.57 5.59 -6.84
N ALA A 209 8.54 6.46 -7.13
CA ALA A 209 8.71 7.05 -8.45
C ALA A 209 9.09 5.98 -9.48
N ALA A 210 10.02 5.08 -9.15
CA ALA A 210 10.41 3.98 -10.04
C ALA A 210 9.21 3.08 -10.38
N GLY A 211 8.41 2.69 -9.37
CA GLY A 211 7.19 1.91 -9.58
C GLY A 211 6.16 2.63 -10.45
N ALA A 212 5.98 3.94 -10.25
CA ALA A 212 5.06 4.74 -11.07
C ALA A 212 5.48 4.82 -12.55
N ILE A 213 6.77 5.03 -12.80
CA ILE A 213 7.31 5.06 -14.17
C ILE A 213 7.15 3.70 -14.85
N ALA A 214 7.39 2.61 -14.12
CA ALA A 214 7.24 1.26 -14.67
C ALA A 214 5.80 0.95 -15.05
N LEU A 215 4.83 1.26 -14.19
CA LEU A 215 3.42 1.07 -14.48
C LEU A 215 2.92 1.99 -15.61
N TYR A 216 3.41 3.23 -15.66
CA TYR A 216 3.10 4.14 -16.76
C TYR A 216 3.62 3.60 -18.09
N GLU A 217 4.86 3.11 -18.14
CA GLU A 217 5.45 2.56 -19.38
C GLU A 217 4.71 1.31 -19.84
N TRP A 218 4.32 0.44 -18.91
CA TRP A 218 3.46 -0.70 -19.19
C TRP A 218 2.13 -0.28 -19.83
N ASN A 219 1.43 0.66 -19.19
CA ASN A 219 0.11 1.11 -19.64
C ASN A 219 0.18 1.81 -21.00
N ARG A 220 1.19 2.67 -21.20
CA ARG A 220 1.41 3.39 -22.45
C ARG A 220 1.49 2.46 -23.65
N ARG A 221 2.24 1.36 -23.53
CA ARG A 221 2.45 0.40 -24.62
C ARG A 221 1.31 -0.53 -24.91
N ARG A 222 0.33 -0.62 -24.02
CA ARG A 222 -0.87 -1.41 -24.25
C ARG A 222 -2.02 -0.58 -24.79
N SER A 223 -1.87 0.75 -24.79
CA SER A 223 -2.84 1.68 -25.34
C SER A 223 -2.56 2.03 -26.81
N ASP A 224 -1.41 1.65 -27.31
CA ASP A 224 -1.00 1.74 -28.72
C ASP A 224 -1.31 0.40 -29.43
#